data_52444be0cde6004277930eefbbdc8dd8
#
_entry.id   52444be0cde6004277930eefbbdc8dd8
#
_cell.length_a   1.000
_cell.length_b   1.000
_cell.length_c   1.000
_cell.angle_alpha   90.00
_cell.angle_beta   90.00
_cell.angle_gamma   90.00
#
_symmetry.space_group_name_H-M   'P 1'
#
loop_
_entity.id
_entity.type
_entity.pdbx_description
1 polymer ?
#
loop_
_entity_poly.entity_id
_entity_poly.type
_entity_poly.pdbx_seq_one_letter_code
_entity_poly.pdbx_strand_id
1 'polypeptide(L)'
;MIEIERMTDTAIPEIAPMVAQFRVTLKAFKGITAFPNEAEGASELREYLDAGFPVFTARKDGAYCGYLVCRVDEPCVWVESLYVLPEQRRQGVASALFCRAEALAASYGEDTVYNYVHPNNDGIIGFLNARGYTVLNLIELRKPYAGEKLTQKIQVNENLFDY
;
A
#
# COMPACT_ATOMS: atom_id res chain seq x y z
N MET A 1 -19.82 -11.50 3.99
CA MET A 1 -19.93 -10.09 3.53
C MET A 1 -18.62 -9.37 3.88
N ILE A 2 -18.14 -8.43 3.04
CA ILE A 2 -16.95 -7.62 3.34
C ILE A 2 -17.43 -6.29 3.94
N GLU A 3 -16.97 -5.98 5.13
CA GLU A 3 -17.27 -4.74 5.85
C GLU A 3 -16.03 -3.86 5.88
N ILE A 4 -16.18 -2.58 5.52
CA ILE A 4 -15.07 -1.61 5.54
C ILE A 4 -15.39 -0.54 6.57
N GLU A 5 -14.50 -0.35 7.53
CA GLU A 5 -14.63 0.64 8.59
C GLU A 5 -13.40 1.55 8.69
N ARG A 6 -13.58 2.74 9.27
CA ARG A 6 -12.47 3.61 9.66
C ARG A 6 -11.79 3.00 10.87
N MET A 7 -10.47 2.84 10.79
CA MET A 7 -9.69 2.26 11.88
C MET A 7 -9.62 3.21 13.10
N THR A 8 -9.66 2.62 14.28
CA THR A 8 -9.38 3.26 15.55
C THR A 8 -8.22 2.54 16.25
N ASP A 9 -7.66 3.16 17.29
CA ASP A 9 -6.54 2.60 18.07
C ASP A 9 -6.81 1.18 18.61
N THR A 10 -8.08 0.87 18.86
CA THR A 10 -8.48 -0.44 19.39
C THR A 10 -8.19 -1.60 18.43
N ALA A 11 -8.08 -1.32 17.13
CA ALA A 11 -7.78 -2.33 16.11
C ALA A 11 -6.26 -2.55 15.88
N ILE A 12 -5.39 -1.72 16.47
CA ILE A 12 -3.94 -1.82 16.29
C ILE A 12 -3.40 -3.23 16.54
N PRO A 13 -3.74 -3.92 17.65
CA PRO A 13 -3.19 -5.25 17.91
C PRO A 13 -3.51 -6.28 16.82
N GLU A 14 -4.66 -6.16 16.17
CA GLU A 14 -5.11 -7.10 15.15
C GLU A 14 -4.59 -6.75 13.75
N ILE A 15 -4.31 -5.48 13.48
CA ILE A 15 -3.80 -5.00 12.18
C ILE A 15 -2.26 -4.98 12.13
N ALA A 16 -1.57 -4.78 13.24
CA ALA A 16 -0.13 -4.72 13.32
C ALA A 16 0.60 -5.93 12.69
N PRO A 17 0.14 -7.18 12.86
CA PRO A 17 0.74 -8.32 12.16
C PRO A 17 0.67 -8.20 10.63
N MET A 18 -0.41 -7.62 10.08
CA MET A 18 -0.56 -7.41 8.63
C MET A 18 0.41 -6.34 8.13
N VAL A 19 0.63 -5.26 8.89
CA VAL A 19 1.62 -4.23 8.57
C VAL A 19 3.02 -4.82 8.59
N ALA A 20 3.36 -5.59 9.63
CA ALA A 20 4.63 -6.29 9.72
C ALA A 20 4.88 -7.21 8.52
N GLN A 21 3.87 -7.99 8.12
CA GLN A 21 3.96 -8.87 6.95
C GLN A 21 4.08 -8.09 5.64
N PHE A 22 3.39 -6.97 5.50
CA PHE A 22 3.53 -6.08 4.36
C PHE A 22 4.95 -5.55 4.21
N ARG A 23 5.61 -5.15 5.31
CA ARG A 23 7.00 -4.69 5.30
C ARG A 23 7.97 -5.79 4.88
N VAL A 24 7.75 -7.03 5.29
CA VAL A 24 8.50 -8.19 4.80
C VAL A 24 8.33 -8.36 3.29
N THR A 25 7.11 -8.24 2.79
CA THR A 25 6.81 -8.34 1.35
C THR A 25 7.54 -7.25 0.55
N LEU A 26 7.53 -5.99 1.02
CA LEU A 26 8.24 -4.89 0.35
C LEU A 26 9.76 -5.11 0.32
N LYS A 27 10.35 -5.62 1.39
CA LYS A 27 11.78 -5.97 1.44
C LYS A 27 12.10 -7.11 0.47
N ALA A 28 11.22 -8.10 0.35
CA ALA A 28 11.39 -9.22 -0.58
C ALA A 28 11.44 -8.77 -2.04
N PHE A 29 10.69 -7.73 -2.45
CA PHE A 29 10.80 -7.15 -3.79
C PHE A 29 12.20 -6.60 -4.11
N LYS A 30 12.96 -6.25 -3.09
CA LYS A 30 14.36 -5.78 -3.19
C LYS A 30 15.38 -6.91 -2.96
N GLY A 31 14.95 -8.17 -2.91
CA GLY A 31 15.79 -9.32 -2.62
C GLY A 31 16.29 -9.41 -1.16
N ILE A 32 15.66 -8.66 -0.24
CA ILE A 32 16.04 -8.63 1.18
C ILE A 32 15.16 -9.61 1.95
N THR A 33 15.80 -10.59 2.61
CA THR A 33 15.11 -11.47 3.55
C THR A 33 14.88 -10.75 4.88
N ALA A 34 13.66 -10.76 5.37
CA ALA A 34 13.27 -10.15 6.63
C ALA A 34 12.21 -11.00 7.34
N PHE A 35 12.06 -10.76 8.63
CA PHE A 35 11.01 -11.37 9.46
C PHE A 35 10.01 -10.31 9.92
N PRO A 36 8.73 -10.64 10.07
CA PRO A 36 7.73 -9.70 10.54
C PRO A 36 8.02 -9.27 11.98
N ASN A 37 7.89 -7.97 12.23
CA ASN A 37 8.02 -7.35 13.55
C ASN A 37 6.71 -6.62 13.88
N GLU A 38 5.87 -7.25 14.68
CA GLU A 38 4.55 -6.72 15.03
C GLU A 38 4.63 -5.44 15.87
N ALA A 39 5.67 -5.30 16.70
CA ALA A 39 5.87 -4.09 17.49
C ALA A 39 6.17 -2.88 16.60
N GLU A 40 6.98 -3.05 15.54
CA GLU A 40 7.20 -2.03 14.52
C GLU A 40 5.92 -1.74 13.74
N GLY A 41 5.15 -2.78 13.37
CA GLY A 41 3.85 -2.62 12.71
C GLY A 41 2.85 -1.82 13.55
N ALA A 42 2.81 -2.07 14.86
CA ALA A 42 1.97 -1.30 15.78
C ALA A 42 2.43 0.15 15.93
N SER A 43 3.76 0.39 15.96
CA SER A 43 4.32 1.75 16.00
C SER A 43 3.96 2.54 14.75
N GLU A 44 4.11 1.92 13.58
CA GLU A 44 3.77 2.52 12.28
C GLU A 44 2.28 2.90 12.21
N LEU A 45 1.39 2.04 12.69
CA LEU A 45 -0.04 2.35 12.73
C LEU A 45 -0.36 3.54 13.63
N ARG A 46 0.30 3.64 14.81
CA ARG A 46 0.14 4.80 15.69
C ARG A 46 0.62 6.08 15.00
N GLU A 47 1.77 6.04 14.34
CA GLU A 47 2.30 7.19 13.59
C GLU A 47 1.32 7.67 12.52
N TYR A 48 0.68 6.75 11.77
CA TYR A 48 -0.35 7.12 10.81
C TYR A 48 -1.58 7.76 11.46
N LEU A 49 -2.07 7.18 12.55
CA LEU A 49 -3.24 7.72 13.26
C LEU A 49 -2.94 9.08 13.90
N ASP A 50 -1.77 9.23 14.53
CA ASP A 50 -1.32 10.49 15.14
C ASP A 50 -1.10 11.58 14.09
N ALA A 51 -0.65 11.22 12.88
CA ALA A 51 -0.54 12.12 11.74
C ALA A 51 -1.90 12.46 11.09
N GLY A 52 -2.99 11.86 11.55
CA GLY A 52 -4.34 12.06 11.02
C GLY A 52 -4.60 11.36 9.69
N PHE A 53 -3.77 10.39 9.31
CA PHE A 53 -3.98 9.65 8.07
C PHE A 53 -5.27 8.85 8.12
N PRO A 54 -6.08 8.87 7.05
CA PRO A 54 -7.21 7.97 6.90
C PRO A 54 -6.74 6.52 6.80
N VAL A 55 -7.04 5.71 7.82
CA VAL A 55 -6.80 4.26 7.82
C VAL A 55 -8.13 3.55 7.78
N PHE A 56 -8.28 2.61 6.85
CA PHE A 56 -9.46 1.77 6.70
C PHE A 56 -9.09 0.31 6.89
N THR A 57 -9.97 -0.44 7.51
CA THR A 57 -9.82 -1.89 7.69
C THR A 57 -10.95 -2.64 7.02
N ALA A 58 -10.65 -3.83 6.55
CA ALA A 58 -11.63 -4.77 6.01
C ALA A 58 -11.85 -5.92 6.97
N ARG A 59 -13.09 -6.22 7.24
CA ARG A 59 -13.52 -7.43 7.94
C ARG A 59 -14.30 -8.34 7.00
N LYS A 60 -14.11 -9.62 7.18
CA LYS A 60 -14.91 -10.66 6.54
C LYS A 60 -15.21 -11.76 7.55
N ASP A 61 -16.49 -12.10 7.67
CA ASP A 61 -16.95 -13.10 8.63
C ASP A 61 -16.48 -12.81 10.08
N GLY A 62 -16.45 -11.51 10.44
CA GLY A 62 -16.06 -11.03 11.77
C GLY A 62 -14.55 -10.88 12.00
N ALA A 63 -13.69 -11.35 11.10
CA ALA A 63 -12.24 -11.25 11.24
C ALA A 63 -11.64 -10.18 10.33
N TYR A 64 -10.62 -9.47 10.79
CA TYR A 64 -9.86 -8.55 9.95
C TYR A 64 -9.11 -9.31 8.85
N CYS A 65 -9.16 -8.81 7.62
CA CYS A 65 -8.57 -9.49 6.46
C CYS A 65 -7.75 -8.56 5.55
N GLY A 66 -7.70 -7.27 5.85
CA GLY A 66 -6.90 -6.31 5.11
C GLY A 66 -7.01 -4.90 5.67
N TYR A 67 -6.15 -4.02 5.21
CA TYR A 67 -6.15 -2.61 5.57
C TYR A 67 -5.67 -1.72 4.41
N LEU A 68 -6.03 -0.45 4.48
CA LEU A 68 -5.62 0.61 3.56
C LEU A 68 -5.23 1.84 4.39
N VAL A 69 -4.10 2.44 4.08
CA VAL A 69 -3.68 3.74 4.62
C VAL A 69 -3.66 4.76 3.50
N CYS A 70 -4.31 5.89 3.70
CA CYS A 70 -4.26 7.03 2.81
C CYS A 70 -3.51 8.19 3.46
N ARG A 71 -2.75 8.93 2.67
CA ARG A 71 -2.25 10.27 3.02
C ARG A 71 -3.03 11.29 2.20
N VAL A 72 -3.41 12.38 2.85
CA VAL A 72 -4.11 13.49 2.18
C VAL A 72 -3.20 14.70 2.18
N ASP A 73 -2.80 15.13 1.00
CA ASP A 73 -2.14 16.41 0.73
C ASP A 73 -3.12 17.23 -0.12
N GLU A 74 -4.07 17.87 0.52
CA GLU A 74 -5.25 18.48 -0.15
C GLU A 74 -4.91 19.26 -1.41
N PRO A 75 -5.60 18.96 -2.54
CA PRO A 75 -6.73 18.04 -2.68
C PRO A 75 -6.32 16.57 -2.96
N CYS A 76 -5.03 16.27 -3.10
CA CYS A 76 -4.53 14.97 -3.53
C CYS A 76 -4.64 13.90 -2.45
N VAL A 77 -5.08 12.71 -2.84
CA VAL A 77 -5.09 11.51 -2.00
C VAL A 77 -4.09 10.49 -2.52
N TRP A 78 -3.23 10.01 -1.63
CA TRP A 78 -2.22 8.99 -1.89
C TRP A 78 -2.55 7.71 -1.13
N VAL A 79 -2.37 6.56 -1.75
CA VAL A 79 -2.35 5.26 -1.07
C VAL A 79 -0.93 4.99 -0.57
N GLU A 80 -0.74 5.04 0.75
CA GLU A 80 0.52 4.73 1.42
C GLU A 80 0.73 3.23 1.61
N SER A 81 -0.34 2.51 1.92
CA SER A 81 -0.32 1.07 2.15
C SER A 81 -1.65 0.46 1.76
N LEU A 82 -1.62 -0.67 1.07
CA LEU A 82 -2.75 -1.55 0.83
C LEU A 82 -2.30 -2.98 0.97
N TYR A 83 -2.85 -3.69 1.93
CA TYR A 83 -2.52 -5.09 2.17
C TYR A 83 -3.78 -5.91 2.42
N VAL A 84 -3.80 -7.11 1.88
CA VAL A 84 -4.83 -8.13 2.11
C VAL A 84 -4.13 -9.43 2.44
N LEU A 85 -4.60 -10.13 3.46
CA LEU A 85 -4.10 -11.44 3.85
C LEU A 85 -4.09 -12.38 2.64
N PRO A 86 -3.02 -13.17 2.42
CA PRO A 86 -2.88 -14.00 1.24
C PRO A 86 -4.10 -14.88 0.94
N GLU A 87 -4.66 -15.52 1.97
CA GLU A 87 -5.82 -16.40 1.89
C GLU A 87 -7.15 -15.66 1.59
N GLN A 88 -7.18 -14.34 1.73
CA GLN A 88 -8.35 -13.50 1.46
C GLN A 88 -8.23 -12.70 0.14
N ARG A 89 -7.13 -12.91 -0.59
CA ARG A 89 -6.93 -12.27 -1.89
C ARG A 89 -7.88 -12.83 -2.96
N ARG A 90 -8.07 -12.08 -4.05
CA ARG A 90 -8.95 -12.42 -5.18
C ARG A 90 -10.42 -12.62 -4.81
N GLN A 91 -10.83 -12.09 -3.68
CA GLN A 91 -12.20 -12.15 -3.15
C GLN A 91 -12.85 -10.76 -3.02
N GLY A 92 -12.30 -9.75 -3.68
CA GLY A 92 -12.85 -8.39 -3.70
C GLY A 92 -12.43 -7.49 -2.54
N VAL A 93 -11.65 -7.97 -1.55
CA VAL A 93 -11.25 -7.20 -0.37
C VAL A 93 -10.46 -5.95 -0.74
N ALA A 94 -9.43 -6.09 -1.58
CA ALA A 94 -8.64 -4.95 -2.04
C ALA A 94 -9.50 -3.93 -2.79
N SER A 95 -10.45 -4.38 -3.61
CA SER A 95 -11.37 -3.49 -4.33
C SER A 95 -12.27 -2.71 -3.38
N ALA A 96 -12.81 -3.36 -2.35
CA ALA A 96 -13.66 -2.72 -1.36
C ALA A 96 -12.90 -1.65 -0.55
N LEU A 97 -11.65 -1.96 -0.15
CA LEU A 97 -10.77 -1.00 0.51
C LEU A 97 -10.41 0.18 -0.42
N PHE A 98 -10.02 -0.11 -1.65
CA PHE A 98 -9.59 0.92 -2.61
C PHE A 98 -10.72 1.88 -2.99
N CYS A 99 -11.97 1.42 -3.04
CA CYS A 99 -13.14 2.29 -3.20
C CYS A 99 -13.24 3.37 -2.11
N ARG A 100 -12.69 3.13 -0.90
CA ARG A 100 -12.63 4.16 0.14
C ARG A 100 -11.64 5.27 -0.19
N ALA A 101 -10.49 4.93 -0.77
CA ALA A 101 -9.53 5.93 -1.25
C ALA A 101 -10.13 6.76 -2.40
N GLU A 102 -10.80 6.11 -3.36
CA GLU A 102 -11.49 6.79 -4.47
C GLU A 102 -12.61 7.72 -3.97
N ALA A 103 -13.43 7.25 -3.02
CA ALA A 103 -14.46 8.08 -2.41
C ALA A 103 -13.89 9.26 -1.62
N LEU A 104 -12.73 9.06 -0.97
CA LEU A 104 -12.01 10.12 -0.27
C LEU A 104 -11.49 11.18 -1.27
N ALA A 105 -10.86 10.77 -2.37
CA ALA A 105 -10.42 11.67 -3.44
C ALA A 105 -11.59 12.46 -4.03
N ALA A 106 -12.70 11.79 -4.34
CA ALA A 106 -13.90 12.43 -4.83
C ALA A 106 -14.48 13.49 -3.86
N SER A 107 -14.32 13.28 -2.55
CA SER A 107 -14.75 14.27 -1.54
C SER A 107 -13.94 15.57 -1.55
N TYR A 108 -12.73 15.53 -2.13
CA TYR A 108 -11.88 16.70 -2.38
C TYR A 108 -12.01 17.24 -3.81
N GLY A 109 -12.90 16.66 -4.62
CA GLY A 109 -13.12 17.06 -6.02
C GLY A 109 -12.13 16.49 -7.02
N GLU A 110 -11.37 15.44 -6.61
CA GLU A 110 -10.37 14.78 -7.45
C GLU A 110 -10.93 13.53 -8.12
N ASP A 111 -10.50 13.29 -9.36
CA ASP A 111 -10.92 12.14 -10.17
C ASP A 111 -9.98 10.92 -10.02
N THR A 112 -8.89 11.06 -9.27
CA THR A 112 -7.87 10.03 -9.17
C THR A 112 -7.29 9.92 -7.77
N VAL A 113 -6.69 8.76 -7.51
CA VAL A 113 -5.88 8.48 -6.33
C VAL A 113 -4.45 8.20 -6.78
N TYR A 114 -3.47 8.76 -6.11
CA TYR A 114 -2.07 8.53 -6.42
C TYR A 114 -1.53 7.32 -5.67
N ASN A 115 -0.64 6.56 -6.32
CA ASN A 115 -0.10 5.32 -5.78
C ASN A 115 1.41 5.27 -5.98
N TYR A 116 2.17 5.00 -4.91
CA TYR A 116 3.55 4.57 -5.00
C TYR A 116 3.60 3.06 -5.10
N VAL A 117 4.16 2.55 -6.18
CA VAL A 117 4.22 1.12 -6.46
C VAL A 117 5.64 0.69 -6.75
N HIS A 118 6.11 -0.33 -6.05
CA HIS A 118 7.38 -0.95 -6.35
C HIS A 118 7.31 -1.64 -7.72
N PRO A 119 8.26 -1.43 -8.65
CA PRO A 119 8.21 -2.01 -10.00
C PRO A 119 8.12 -3.53 -10.05
N ASN A 120 8.61 -4.23 -9.02
CA ASN A 120 8.50 -5.69 -8.90
C ASN A 120 7.17 -6.17 -8.27
N ASN A 121 6.26 -5.27 -7.95
CA ASN A 121 4.97 -5.62 -7.38
C ASN A 121 3.91 -5.81 -8.47
N ASP A 122 4.07 -6.87 -9.27
CA ASP A 122 3.15 -7.20 -10.37
C ASP A 122 1.70 -7.35 -9.90
N GLY A 123 1.51 -7.80 -8.65
CA GLY A 123 0.18 -8.01 -8.09
C GLY A 123 -0.61 -6.70 -7.96
N ILE A 124 0.01 -5.65 -7.40
CA ILE A 124 -0.66 -4.34 -7.27
C ILE A 124 -0.73 -3.62 -8.62
N ILE A 125 0.29 -3.74 -9.46
CA ILE A 125 0.28 -3.16 -10.82
C ILE A 125 -0.89 -3.71 -11.62
N GLY A 126 -1.06 -5.04 -11.65
CA GLY A 126 -2.19 -5.68 -12.32
C GLY A 126 -3.55 -5.27 -11.74
N PHE A 127 -3.65 -5.14 -10.42
CA PHE A 127 -4.86 -4.67 -9.74
C PHE A 127 -5.21 -3.22 -10.15
N LEU A 128 -4.23 -2.32 -10.13
CA LEU A 128 -4.41 -0.91 -10.50
C LEU A 128 -4.77 -0.77 -11.99
N ASN A 129 -4.07 -1.47 -12.87
CA ASN A 129 -4.37 -1.48 -14.31
C ASN A 129 -5.81 -1.93 -14.61
N ALA A 130 -6.28 -2.97 -13.93
CA ALA A 130 -7.65 -3.46 -14.08
C ALA A 130 -8.71 -2.45 -13.62
N ARG A 131 -8.31 -1.46 -12.80
CA ARG A 131 -9.18 -0.35 -12.34
C ARG A 131 -9.00 0.93 -13.16
N GLY A 132 -8.19 0.90 -14.23
CA GLY A 132 -7.98 2.06 -15.09
C GLY A 132 -6.81 2.97 -14.69
N TYR A 133 -6.03 2.61 -13.67
CA TYR A 133 -4.81 3.32 -13.26
C TYR A 133 -3.65 2.88 -14.18
N THR A 134 -3.56 3.49 -15.34
CA THR A 134 -2.64 3.08 -16.42
C THR A 134 -1.58 4.15 -16.75
N VAL A 135 -1.65 5.30 -16.09
CA VAL A 135 -0.74 6.43 -16.35
C VAL A 135 0.48 6.34 -15.43
N LEU A 136 1.67 6.18 -16.02
CA LEU A 136 2.92 6.38 -15.32
C LEU A 136 3.15 7.89 -15.17
N ASN A 137 2.94 8.41 -13.97
CA ASN A 137 2.93 9.84 -13.71
C ASN A 137 4.33 10.41 -13.41
N LEU A 138 5.09 9.72 -12.56
CA LEU A 138 6.40 10.16 -12.09
C LEU A 138 7.39 8.99 -12.02
N ILE A 139 8.69 9.33 -12.06
CA ILE A 139 9.78 8.40 -11.77
C ILE A 139 10.54 8.96 -10.57
N GLU A 140 10.73 8.11 -9.54
CA GLU A 140 11.56 8.43 -8.40
C GLU A 140 12.98 7.93 -8.63
N LEU A 141 13.98 8.81 -8.52
CA LEU A 141 15.39 8.48 -8.68
C LEU A 141 16.17 8.79 -7.41
N ARG A 142 17.05 7.88 -7.03
CA ARG A 142 18.00 8.05 -5.92
C ARG A 142 19.40 7.62 -6.33
N LYS A 143 20.39 7.99 -5.55
CA LYS A 143 21.73 7.41 -5.67
C LYS A 143 21.74 6.00 -5.06
N PRO A 144 22.56 5.08 -5.58
CA PRO A 144 22.81 3.80 -4.92
C PRO A 144 23.31 4.01 -3.48
N TYR A 145 22.91 3.13 -2.57
CA TYR A 145 23.52 3.07 -1.24
C TYR A 145 24.95 2.53 -1.33
N ALA A 146 25.80 2.87 -0.36
CA ALA A 146 27.17 2.34 -0.31
C ALA A 146 27.15 0.80 -0.26
N GLY A 147 27.83 0.16 -1.22
CA GLY A 147 27.90 -1.29 -1.31
C GLY A 147 26.65 -2.01 -1.84
N GLU A 148 25.64 -1.26 -2.28
CA GLU A 148 24.43 -1.85 -2.86
C GLU A 148 24.75 -2.54 -4.20
N LYS A 149 24.19 -3.74 -4.37
CA LYS A 149 24.30 -4.49 -5.62
C LYS A 149 22.96 -4.40 -6.36
N LEU A 150 22.95 -3.62 -7.43
CA LEU A 150 21.82 -3.49 -8.35
C LEU A 150 22.03 -4.45 -9.51
N THR A 151 21.13 -5.40 -9.69
CA THR A 151 21.27 -6.51 -10.63
C THR A 151 20.30 -6.46 -11.79
N GLN A 152 19.36 -5.53 -11.76
CA GLN A 152 18.31 -5.37 -12.76
C GLN A 152 18.43 -4.02 -13.47
N LYS A 153 17.80 -3.93 -14.62
CA LYS A 153 17.66 -2.68 -15.38
C LYS A 153 16.19 -2.47 -15.73
N ILE A 154 15.77 -1.22 -15.61
CA ILE A 154 14.43 -0.81 -16.05
C ILE A 154 14.60 0.26 -17.11
N GLN A 155 13.93 0.08 -18.24
CA GLN A 155 13.92 1.06 -19.34
C GLN A 155 12.60 1.81 -19.34
N VAL A 156 12.68 3.13 -19.33
CA VAL A 156 11.55 4.02 -19.56
C VAL A 156 11.89 4.95 -20.70
N ASN A 157 11.18 4.81 -21.81
CA ASN A 157 11.54 5.39 -23.10
C ASN A 157 12.98 5.00 -23.51
N GLU A 158 13.84 5.98 -23.76
CA GLU A 158 15.25 5.77 -24.10
C GLU A 158 16.19 5.78 -22.88
N ASN A 159 15.64 5.97 -21.67
CA ASN A 159 16.42 6.05 -20.45
C ASN A 159 16.48 4.67 -19.76
N LEU A 160 17.68 4.30 -19.34
CA LEU A 160 17.95 3.05 -18.64
C LEU A 160 18.35 3.34 -17.20
N PHE A 161 17.66 2.68 -16.25
CA PHE A 161 17.88 2.85 -14.82
C PHE A 161 18.34 1.55 -14.18
N ASP A 162 19.23 1.66 -13.18
CA ASP A 162 19.58 0.54 -12.31
C ASP A 162 18.43 0.26 -11.33
N TYR A 163 18.25 -1.06 -11.01
CA TYR A 163 17.16 -1.47 -10.14
C TYR A 163 17.48 -2.73 -9.30
#